data_24548b16b2feb5afcb5d81c88ef573f1
#
_entry.id   24548b16b2feb5afcb5d81c88ef573f1
#
_cell.length_a   1.000
_cell.length_b   1.000
_cell.length_c   1.000
_cell.angle_alpha   90.00
_cell.angle_beta   90.00
_cell.angle_gamma   90.00
#
_symmetry.space_group_name_H-M   'P 1'
#
loop_
_entity.id
_entity.type
_entity.pdbx_description
1 polymer ?
#
loop_
_entity_poly.entity_id
_entity_poly.type
_entity_poly.pdbx_seq_one_letter_code
_entity_poly.pdbx_strand_id
1 'polypeptide(L)'
;MLITAGVQAGEYVGIQSAIDLARHLQIEKVNGTIIIAKVIRKEEFEHRAGSLGVKDGKNLNREFPGKEDGTETERLAYAVATELFPHV
;
A
#
# COMPACT_ATOMS: atom_id res chain seq x y z
N MET A 1 -9.44 6.71 -8.70
CA MET A 1 -7.97 6.78 -8.63
C MET A 1 -7.49 6.12 -7.36
N LEU A 2 -6.46 5.30 -7.45
CA LEU A 2 -5.81 4.69 -6.30
C LEU A 2 -4.42 5.30 -6.12
N ILE A 3 -4.15 5.79 -4.91
CA ILE A 3 -2.85 6.32 -4.52
C ILE A 3 -2.32 5.43 -3.40
N THR A 4 -1.15 4.84 -3.61
CA THR A 4 -0.52 3.98 -2.60
C THR A 4 0.78 4.58 -2.10
N ALA A 5 1.09 4.32 -0.84
CA ALA A 5 2.38 4.66 -0.25
C ALA A 5 2.78 3.52 0.69
N GLY A 6 4.04 3.47 1.06
CA GLY A 6 4.53 2.43 1.95
C GLY A 6 4.49 1.04 1.34
N VAL A 7 4.57 0.92 0.02
CA VAL A 7 4.78 -0.36 -0.67
C VAL A 7 6.11 -0.95 -0.20
N GLN A 8 7.09 -0.09 0.01
CA GLN A 8 8.29 -0.40 0.78
C GLN A 8 8.22 0.43 2.06
N ALA A 9 8.13 -0.23 3.19
CA ALA A 9 7.80 0.40 4.47
C ALA A 9 8.83 1.45 4.93
N GLY A 10 10.07 1.36 4.43
CA GLY A 10 11.11 2.32 4.77
C GLY A 10 11.03 3.65 4.03
N GLU A 11 10.14 3.78 3.07
CA GLU A 11 10.00 5.00 2.27
C GLU A 11 9.06 5.99 2.95
N TYR A 12 9.53 6.60 4.06
CA TYR A 12 8.70 7.44 4.93
C TYR A 12 8.22 8.73 4.28
N VAL A 13 8.97 9.29 3.35
CA VAL A 13 8.57 10.52 2.65
C VAL A 13 7.26 10.30 1.87
N GLY A 14 7.14 9.18 1.18
CA GLY A 14 5.92 8.83 0.47
C GLY A 14 4.74 8.64 1.41
N ILE A 15 4.95 7.98 2.55
CA ILE A 15 3.92 7.77 3.56
C ILE A 15 3.45 9.11 4.11
N GLN A 16 4.37 10.00 4.47
CA GLN A 16 4.01 11.32 4.99
C GLN A 16 3.26 12.15 3.95
N SER A 17 3.68 12.06 2.69
CA SER A 17 2.99 12.75 1.59
C SER A 17 1.55 12.25 1.43
N ALA A 18 1.32 10.96 1.55
CA ALA A 18 -0.03 10.38 1.46
C ALA A 18 -0.91 10.82 2.62
N ILE A 19 -0.35 10.88 3.83
CA ILE A 19 -1.07 11.39 5.01
C ILE A 19 -1.47 12.85 4.80
N ASP A 20 -0.54 13.68 4.35
CA ASP A 20 -0.80 15.11 4.12
C ASP A 20 -1.85 15.29 3.03
N LEU A 21 -1.78 14.53 1.95
CA LEU A 21 -2.76 14.59 0.88
C LEU A 21 -4.15 14.23 1.40
N ALA A 22 -4.27 13.15 2.20
CA ALA A 22 -5.55 12.74 2.75
C ALA A 22 -6.16 13.83 3.65
N ARG A 23 -5.33 14.57 4.38
CA ARG A 23 -5.78 15.65 5.28
C ARG A 23 -6.23 16.91 4.54
N HIS A 24 -5.60 17.23 3.42
CA HIS A 24 -5.80 18.51 2.74
C HIS A 24 -6.67 18.40 1.49
N LEU A 25 -7.05 17.19 1.09
CA LEU A 25 -7.90 17.01 -0.08
C LEU A 25 -9.29 17.57 0.18
N GLN A 26 -9.74 18.44 -0.72
CA GLN A 26 -11.07 19.06 -0.62
C GLN A 26 -12.06 18.20 -1.40
N ILE A 27 -12.92 17.50 -0.68
CA ILE A 27 -13.85 16.51 -1.25
C ILE A 27 -14.78 17.13 -2.31
N GLU A 28 -15.18 18.37 -2.14
CA GLU A 28 -16.05 19.07 -3.08
C GLU A 28 -15.39 19.37 -4.42
N LYS A 29 -14.07 19.24 -4.50
CA LYS A 29 -13.31 19.39 -5.75
C LYS A 29 -13.00 18.08 -6.43
N VAL A 30 -13.45 16.96 -5.85
CA VAL A 30 -13.17 15.61 -6.38
C VAL A 30 -14.32 15.15 -7.24
N ASN A 31 -14.02 14.75 -8.48
CA ASN A 31 -14.94 14.06 -9.35
C ASN A 31 -14.61 12.57 -9.34
N GLY A 32 -15.56 11.73 -8.87
CA GLY A 32 -15.36 10.30 -8.77
C GLY A 32 -14.81 9.89 -7.41
N THR A 33 -14.03 8.82 -7.40
CA THR A 33 -13.52 8.20 -6.17
C THR A 33 -12.00 8.25 -6.13
N ILE A 34 -11.47 8.65 -4.97
CA ILE A 34 -10.03 8.55 -4.68
C ILE A 34 -9.85 7.66 -3.46
N ILE A 35 -9.05 6.61 -3.61
CA ILE A 35 -8.64 5.73 -2.50
C ILE A 35 -7.18 6.04 -2.19
N ILE A 36 -6.88 6.35 -0.94
CA ILE A 36 -5.52 6.62 -0.48
C ILE A 36 -5.12 5.57 0.53
N ALA A 37 -4.26 4.64 0.12
CA ALA A 37 -3.68 3.63 0.99
C ALA A 37 -2.33 4.16 1.51
N LYS A 38 -2.34 4.70 2.70
CA LYS A 38 -1.21 5.46 3.25
C LYS A 38 0.00 4.59 3.57
N VAL A 39 -0.22 3.37 4.03
CA VAL A 39 0.84 2.42 4.35
C VAL A 39 0.37 1.02 3.94
N ILE A 40 0.81 0.54 2.80
CA ILE A 40 0.46 -0.82 2.35
C ILE A 40 1.11 -1.87 3.25
N ARG A 41 2.38 -1.68 3.60
CA ARG A 41 3.13 -2.61 4.45
C ARG A 41 3.08 -2.17 5.91
N LYS A 42 1.89 -2.19 6.51
CA LYS A 42 1.70 -1.71 7.87
C LYS A 42 2.55 -2.45 8.91
N GLU A 43 2.58 -3.77 8.85
CA GLU A 43 3.37 -4.58 9.79
C GLU A 43 4.85 -4.25 9.70
N GLU A 44 5.39 -4.20 8.48
CA GLU A 44 6.78 -3.85 8.27
C GLU A 44 7.10 -2.43 8.71
N PHE A 45 6.17 -1.50 8.50
CA PHE A 45 6.31 -0.14 8.99
C PHE A 45 6.39 -0.10 10.52
N GLU A 46 5.52 -0.82 11.20
CA GLU A 46 5.48 -0.88 12.66
C GLU A 46 6.76 -1.51 13.23
N HIS A 47 7.35 -2.47 12.53
CA HIS A 47 8.61 -3.11 12.92
C HIS A 47 9.83 -2.35 12.43
N ARG A 48 9.65 -1.20 11.78
CA ARG A 48 10.72 -0.40 11.18
C ARG A 48 11.58 -1.19 10.20
N ALA A 49 10.96 -2.16 9.54
CA ALA A 49 11.61 -2.90 8.46
C ALA A 49 11.71 -2.00 7.23
N GLY A 50 12.65 -2.30 6.35
CA GLY A 50 12.86 -1.54 5.12
C GLY A 50 11.93 -1.98 3.99
N SER A 51 12.47 -2.70 3.02
CA SER A 51 11.74 -3.07 1.81
C SER A 51 11.27 -4.53 1.77
N LEU A 52 11.73 -5.36 2.71
CA LEU A 52 11.42 -6.79 2.69
C LEU A 52 10.42 -7.15 3.79
N GLY A 53 9.59 -8.16 3.53
CA GLY A 53 8.64 -8.67 4.48
C GLY A 53 9.30 -9.23 5.73
N VAL A 54 8.73 -8.94 6.90
CA VAL A 54 9.25 -9.41 8.18
C VAL A 54 9.21 -10.93 8.26
N LYS A 55 8.13 -11.54 7.74
CA LYS A 55 7.92 -12.99 7.86
C LYS A 55 8.50 -13.79 6.71
N ASP A 56 8.43 -13.31 5.48
CA ASP A 56 8.82 -14.07 4.30
C ASP A 56 10.02 -13.51 3.54
N GLY A 57 10.53 -12.34 3.93
CA GLY A 57 11.70 -11.73 3.31
C GLY A 57 11.49 -11.27 1.87
N LYS A 58 10.24 -11.17 1.42
CA LYS A 58 9.94 -10.81 0.04
C LYS A 58 9.69 -9.33 -0.14
N ASN A 59 9.97 -8.84 -1.34
CA ASN A 59 9.71 -7.45 -1.73
C ASN A 59 8.35 -7.37 -2.41
N LEU A 60 7.40 -6.68 -1.78
CA LEU A 60 6.03 -6.56 -2.29
C LEU A 60 5.99 -6.09 -3.75
N ASN A 61 6.87 -5.16 -4.11
CA ASN A 61 6.90 -4.59 -5.46
C ASN A 61 7.28 -5.60 -6.55
N ARG A 62 7.70 -6.80 -6.18
CA ARG A 62 8.02 -7.88 -7.10
C ARG A 62 6.96 -8.97 -7.14
N GLU A 63 5.92 -8.88 -6.29
CA GLU A 63 4.99 -9.98 -6.10
C GLU A 63 3.61 -9.77 -6.71
N PHE A 64 3.30 -8.57 -7.23
CA PHE A 64 2.01 -8.34 -7.86
C PHE A 64 1.83 -9.21 -9.11
N PRO A 65 0.62 -9.73 -9.36
CA PRO A 65 -0.64 -9.53 -8.64
C PRO A 65 -0.81 -10.41 -7.40
N GLY A 66 0.20 -11.19 -7.02
CA GLY A 66 0.17 -11.99 -5.81
C GLY A 66 -0.49 -13.35 -5.97
N LYS A 67 -0.66 -14.04 -4.84
CA LYS A 67 -1.30 -15.36 -4.75
C LYS A 67 -2.18 -15.41 -3.52
N GLU A 68 -3.40 -15.91 -3.68
CA GLU A 68 -4.35 -16.02 -2.57
C GLU A 68 -3.84 -16.94 -1.46
N ASP A 69 -3.19 -18.04 -1.82
CA ASP A 69 -2.68 -19.04 -0.90
C ASP A 69 -1.15 -19.03 -0.75
N GLY A 70 -0.53 -17.89 -1.09
CA GLY A 70 0.92 -17.75 -1.05
C GLY A 70 1.45 -17.32 0.31
N THR A 71 2.69 -16.83 0.30
CA THR A 71 3.32 -16.26 1.49
C THR A 71 2.62 -14.95 1.89
N GLU A 72 3.01 -14.38 3.03
CA GLU A 72 2.38 -13.16 3.52
C GLU A 72 2.47 -12.00 2.53
N THR A 73 3.65 -11.78 1.94
CA THR A 73 3.81 -10.72 0.93
C THR A 73 3.02 -11.03 -0.33
N GLU A 74 2.97 -12.29 -0.76
CA GLU A 74 2.17 -12.70 -1.92
C GLU A 74 0.68 -12.49 -1.67
N ARG A 75 0.19 -12.81 -0.46
CA ARG A 75 -1.22 -12.60 -0.09
C ARG A 75 -1.56 -11.11 0.00
N LEU A 76 -0.64 -10.29 0.50
CA LEU A 76 -0.85 -8.85 0.54
C LEU A 76 -0.98 -8.27 -0.88
N ALA A 77 -0.09 -8.67 -1.79
CA ALA A 77 -0.17 -8.25 -3.18
C ALA A 77 -1.51 -8.67 -3.81
N TYR A 78 -1.95 -9.89 -3.54
CA TYR A 78 -3.24 -10.39 -4.02
C TYR A 78 -4.40 -9.55 -3.49
N ALA A 79 -4.40 -9.23 -2.19
CA ALA A 79 -5.45 -8.42 -1.59
C ALA A 79 -5.52 -7.02 -2.20
N VAL A 80 -4.37 -6.37 -2.41
CA VAL A 80 -4.31 -5.05 -3.05
C VAL A 80 -4.87 -5.13 -4.48
N ALA A 81 -4.44 -6.13 -5.24
CA ALA A 81 -4.86 -6.28 -6.64
C ALA A 81 -6.35 -6.61 -6.77
N THR A 82 -6.89 -7.42 -5.87
CA THR A 82 -8.29 -7.87 -5.97
C THR A 82 -9.29 -6.95 -5.27
N GLU A 83 -8.87 -6.26 -4.21
CA GLU A 83 -9.79 -5.46 -3.39
C GLU A 83 -9.70 -3.96 -3.67
N LEU A 84 -8.54 -3.45 -4.06
CA LEU A 84 -8.37 -2.02 -4.31
C LEU A 84 -8.42 -1.65 -5.79
N PHE A 85 -7.71 -2.39 -6.65
CA PHE A 85 -7.63 -2.04 -8.07
C PHE A 85 -9.00 -1.99 -8.76
N PRO A 86 -9.96 -2.90 -8.50
CA PRO A 86 -11.25 -2.86 -9.19
C PRO A 86 -12.11 -1.64 -8.88
N HIS A 87 -11.79 -0.90 -7.82
CA HIS A 87 -12.59 0.25 -7.37
C HIS A 87 -12.10 1.59 -7.90
N VAL A 88 -11.17 1.58 -8.82
CA VAL A 88 -10.57 2.83 -9.34
C VAL A 88 -10.67 2.97 -10.85
#